data_26cd44890481e872c1f685924fc0eae2
#
_entry.id   26cd44890481e872c1f685924fc0eae2
#
_cell.length_a   1.000
_cell.length_b   1.000
_cell.length_c   1.000
_cell.angle_alpha   90.00
_cell.angle_beta   90.00
_cell.angle_gamma   90.00
#
_symmetry.space_group_name_H-M   'P 1'
#
loop_
_entity.id
_entity.type
_entity.pdbx_description
1 polymer ?
#
loop_
_entity_poly.entity_id
_entity_poly.type
_entity_poly.pdbx_seq_one_letter_code
_entity_poly.pdbx_strand_id
1 'polypeptide(L)'
;GISATKGWVHFINSEDAIFSCRTVIGDYPVNDDLFTTPTSTSKLILPEELVETIESVTPLYNEIMNSHKGIKIEIKNGVLFCEIKKENVWVKKELELVTTDVPDVSFTLSSIFLLDILSYTKEIKLTDKQAIFELDNFQHSILLQLEN
;
A
#
# COMPACT_ATOMS: atom_id res chain seq x y z
N GLY A 1 -5.34 -28.23 -2.17
CA GLY A 1 -5.16 -28.48 -3.62
C GLY A 1 -5.77 -27.39 -4.46
N ILE A 2 -5.32 -27.29 -5.72
CA ILE A 2 -5.90 -26.37 -6.72
C ILE A 2 -6.26 -27.21 -7.94
N SER A 3 -7.46 -27.01 -8.47
CA SER A 3 -7.89 -27.60 -9.74
C SER A 3 -8.62 -26.56 -10.59
N ALA A 4 -8.64 -26.76 -11.90
CA ALA A 4 -9.31 -25.85 -12.82
C ALA A 4 -10.22 -26.62 -13.77
N THR A 5 -11.38 -26.04 -14.05
CA THR A 5 -12.31 -26.47 -15.09
C THR A 5 -12.58 -25.30 -16.03
N LYS A 6 -13.31 -25.51 -17.12
CA LYS A 6 -13.60 -24.43 -18.06
C LYS A 6 -14.36 -23.29 -17.37
N GLY A 7 -13.66 -22.17 -17.15
CA GLY A 7 -14.23 -20.95 -16.55
C GLY A 7 -14.28 -20.94 -15.01
N TRP A 8 -13.66 -21.92 -14.31
CA TRP A 8 -13.62 -21.98 -12.86
C TRP A 8 -12.26 -22.47 -12.35
N VAL A 9 -11.84 -21.90 -11.21
CA VAL A 9 -10.73 -22.40 -10.39
C VAL A 9 -11.30 -22.84 -9.04
N HIS A 10 -10.88 -23.99 -8.55
CA HIS A 10 -11.32 -24.59 -7.30
C HIS A 10 -10.12 -24.71 -6.36
N PHE A 11 -10.26 -24.19 -5.16
CA PHE A 11 -9.30 -24.30 -4.06
C PHE A 11 -9.87 -25.29 -3.05
N ILE A 12 -9.07 -26.31 -2.71
CA ILE A 12 -9.48 -27.38 -1.79
C ILE A 12 -8.51 -27.34 -0.59
N ASN A 13 -9.05 -27.17 0.61
CA ASN A 13 -8.26 -27.23 1.84
C ASN A 13 -8.04 -28.68 2.31
N SER A 14 -7.37 -28.85 3.45
CA SER A 14 -7.11 -30.16 4.07
C SER A 14 -8.35 -30.83 4.68
N GLU A 15 -9.46 -30.10 4.81
CA GLU A 15 -10.72 -30.54 5.38
C GLU A 15 -11.78 -30.80 4.29
N ASP A 16 -11.35 -30.93 3.03
CA ASP A 16 -12.18 -31.13 1.85
C ASP A 16 -13.20 -29.98 1.58
N ALA A 17 -13.02 -28.83 2.24
CA ALA A 17 -13.79 -27.67 1.88
C ALA A 17 -13.34 -27.10 0.53
N ILE A 18 -14.30 -26.82 -0.35
CA ILE A 18 -14.05 -26.36 -1.71
C ILE A 18 -14.51 -24.91 -1.84
N PHE A 19 -13.59 -24.03 -2.19
CA PHE A 19 -13.87 -22.66 -2.60
C PHE A 19 -13.69 -22.55 -4.11
N SER A 20 -14.69 -22.05 -4.83
CA SER A 20 -14.68 -21.97 -6.29
C SER A 20 -14.84 -20.53 -6.75
N CYS A 21 -13.92 -20.07 -7.61
CA CYS A 21 -13.97 -18.76 -8.25
C CYS A 21 -14.18 -18.90 -9.74
N ARG A 22 -15.02 -18.05 -10.31
CA ARG A 22 -15.15 -17.94 -11.76
C ARG A 22 -13.94 -17.20 -12.33
N THR A 23 -13.36 -17.76 -13.41
CA THR A 23 -12.28 -17.06 -14.11
C THR A 23 -12.83 -15.92 -14.96
N VAL A 24 -12.11 -14.80 -14.98
CA VAL A 24 -12.38 -13.71 -15.91
C VAL A 24 -11.87 -14.12 -17.30
N ILE A 25 -12.64 -13.82 -18.34
CA ILE A 25 -12.20 -14.04 -19.71
C ILE A 25 -11.25 -12.89 -20.10
N GLY A 26 -10.00 -13.24 -20.42
CA GLY A 26 -8.96 -12.27 -20.80
C GLY A 26 -7.59 -12.79 -20.40
N ASP A 27 -6.56 -12.20 -20.98
CA ASP A 27 -5.19 -12.48 -20.59
C ASP A 27 -4.93 -11.84 -19.22
N TYR A 28 -4.30 -12.63 -18.32
CA TYR A 28 -3.83 -12.08 -17.05
C TYR A 28 -2.67 -11.11 -17.36
N PRO A 29 -2.74 -9.87 -16.89
CA PRO A 29 -1.62 -8.96 -17.09
C PRO A 29 -0.39 -9.52 -16.39
N VAL A 30 0.65 -9.84 -17.16
CA VAL A 30 1.96 -10.22 -16.62
C VAL A 30 2.63 -8.93 -16.17
N ASN A 31 2.68 -8.73 -14.87
CA ASN A 31 3.21 -7.51 -14.25
C ASN A 31 4.51 -7.79 -13.48
N ASP A 32 5.37 -8.66 -14.03
CA ASP A 32 6.65 -9.01 -13.39
C ASP A 32 7.50 -7.76 -13.10
N ASP A 33 7.39 -6.74 -13.96
CA ASP A 33 8.08 -5.45 -13.78
C ASP A 33 7.61 -4.68 -12.52
N LEU A 34 6.37 -4.91 -12.04
CA LEU A 34 5.87 -4.23 -10.83
C LEU A 34 6.57 -4.69 -9.56
N PHE A 35 7.15 -5.89 -9.59
CA PHE A 35 7.86 -6.48 -8.46
C PHE A 35 9.38 -6.46 -8.64
N THR A 36 9.86 -5.95 -9.77
CA THR A 36 11.29 -5.79 -9.99
C THR A 36 11.77 -4.55 -9.25
N THR A 37 12.64 -4.75 -8.26
CA THR A 37 13.26 -3.64 -7.52
C THR A 37 14.40 -3.04 -8.36
N PRO A 38 14.29 -1.80 -8.84
CA PRO A 38 15.39 -1.14 -9.56
C PRO A 38 16.62 -0.99 -8.67
N THR A 39 17.80 -0.93 -9.29
CA THR A 39 19.09 -0.82 -8.58
C THR A 39 19.22 0.49 -7.80
N SER A 40 18.50 1.54 -8.21
CA SER A 40 18.47 2.86 -7.55
C SER A 40 17.22 3.01 -6.69
N THR A 41 17.17 2.32 -5.57
CA THR A 41 16.08 2.46 -4.61
C THR A 41 16.60 3.05 -3.31
N SER A 42 15.90 4.04 -2.78
CA SER A 42 16.10 4.51 -1.43
C SER A 42 15.30 3.65 -0.46
N LYS A 43 15.98 3.11 0.55
CA LYS A 43 15.37 2.31 1.59
C LYS A 43 15.13 3.17 2.81
N LEU A 44 13.93 3.09 3.36
CA LEU A 44 13.56 3.85 4.53
C LEU A 44 12.71 2.99 5.47
N ILE A 45 12.76 3.31 6.76
CA ILE A 45 11.91 2.72 7.78
C ILE A 45 10.87 3.78 8.19
N LEU A 46 9.61 3.45 8.02
CA LEU A 46 8.49 4.30 8.43
C LEU A 46 8.39 4.32 9.97
N PRO A 47 8.12 5.48 10.58
CA PRO A 47 8.04 5.60 12.03
C PRO A 47 6.82 4.86 12.59
N GLU A 48 6.95 4.38 13.85
CA GLU A 48 5.86 3.71 14.58
C GLU A 48 4.63 4.62 14.73
N GLU A 49 4.87 5.89 14.96
CA GLU A 49 3.83 6.92 15.14
C GLU A 49 2.95 7.09 13.90
N LEU A 50 3.39 6.61 12.73
CA LEU A 50 2.58 6.62 11.51
C LEU A 50 1.36 5.72 11.67
N VAL A 51 1.51 4.54 12.26
CA VAL A 51 0.40 3.60 12.51
C VAL A 51 -0.64 4.25 13.40
N GLU A 52 -0.23 4.78 14.56
CA GLU A 52 -1.12 5.47 15.50
C GLU A 52 -1.81 6.68 14.84
N THR A 53 -1.07 7.39 14.00
CA THR A 53 -1.62 8.53 13.25
C THR A 53 -2.74 8.09 12.32
N ILE A 54 -2.50 7.04 11.55
CA ILE A 54 -3.48 6.49 10.60
C ILE A 54 -4.70 5.95 11.35
N GLU A 55 -4.49 5.20 12.44
CA GLU A 55 -5.59 4.67 13.26
C GLU A 55 -6.46 5.78 13.85
N SER A 56 -5.86 6.87 14.32
CA SER A 56 -6.59 7.99 14.91
C SER A 56 -7.50 8.71 13.91
N VAL A 57 -7.18 8.67 12.63
CA VAL A 57 -7.91 9.38 11.57
C VAL A 57 -8.78 8.47 10.71
N THR A 58 -8.55 7.15 10.74
CA THR A 58 -9.35 6.15 10.01
C THR A 58 -10.86 6.23 10.32
N PRO A 59 -11.33 6.45 11.55
CA PRO A 59 -12.76 6.63 11.83
C PRO A 59 -13.40 7.77 11.05
N LEU A 60 -12.64 8.81 10.71
CA LEU A 60 -13.12 9.94 9.90
C LEU A 60 -13.43 9.52 8.44
N TYR A 61 -12.88 8.37 8.00
CA TYR A 61 -13.11 7.81 6.66
C TYR A 61 -14.29 6.86 6.60
N ASN A 62 -14.54 6.09 7.68
CA ASN A 62 -15.52 5.01 7.68
C ASN A 62 -16.97 5.50 7.54
N GLU A 63 -17.24 6.77 7.78
CA GLU A 63 -18.57 7.34 7.58
C GLU A 63 -18.96 7.55 6.10
N ILE A 64 -18.01 7.35 5.16
CA ILE A 64 -18.27 7.59 3.74
C ILE A 64 -17.61 6.51 2.88
N MET A 65 -18.32 5.41 2.68
CA MET A 65 -17.91 4.30 1.78
C MET A 65 -17.75 4.69 0.29
N ASN A 66 -17.92 5.94 -0.08
CA ASN A 66 -17.94 6.39 -1.48
C ASN A 66 -16.81 7.33 -1.90
N SER A 67 -15.82 7.62 -1.06
CA SER A 67 -14.71 8.47 -1.49
C SER A 67 -13.44 7.66 -1.67
N HIS A 68 -12.96 7.55 -2.89
CA HIS A 68 -11.63 7.02 -3.26
C HIS A 68 -10.45 7.87 -2.76
N LYS A 69 -10.70 8.77 -1.81
CA LYS A 69 -9.66 9.64 -1.25
C LYS A 69 -8.96 8.92 -0.12
N GLY A 70 -7.75 8.48 -0.42
CA GLY A 70 -6.86 7.85 0.56
C GLY A 70 -6.17 8.86 1.48
N ILE A 71 -5.33 8.34 2.37
CA ILE A 71 -4.35 9.11 3.12
C ILE A 71 -3.22 9.48 2.17
N LYS A 72 -2.87 10.77 2.13
CA LYS A 72 -1.69 11.25 1.44
C LYS A 72 -0.49 11.14 2.35
N ILE A 73 0.53 10.43 1.88
CA ILE A 73 1.85 10.37 2.48
C ILE A 73 2.79 11.19 1.61
N GLU A 74 3.46 12.16 2.19
CA GLU A 74 4.42 13.00 1.51
C GLU A 74 5.74 12.98 2.29
N ILE A 75 6.83 12.66 1.62
CA ILE A 75 8.17 12.78 2.18
C ILE A 75 8.82 13.96 1.49
N LYS A 76 9.27 14.92 2.27
CA LYS A 76 9.90 16.13 1.78
C LYS A 76 11.00 16.61 2.71
N ASN A 77 12.19 16.81 2.16
CA ASN A 77 13.37 17.23 2.94
C ASN A 77 13.65 16.34 4.18
N GLY A 78 13.44 15.04 4.09
CA GLY A 78 13.64 14.10 5.19
C GLY A 78 12.55 14.11 6.27
N VAL A 79 11.43 14.80 6.03
CA VAL A 79 10.27 14.82 6.91
C VAL A 79 9.10 14.10 6.25
N LEU A 80 8.41 13.26 7.01
CA LEU A 80 7.21 12.58 6.56
C LEU A 80 5.98 13.36 6.99
N PHE A 81 5.12 13.67 6.05
CA PHE A 81 3.81 14.26 6.29
C PHE A 81 2.72 13.23 6.00
N CYS A 82 1.82 13.05 6.94
CA CYS A 82 0.59 12.27 6.78
C CYS A 82 -0.58 13.25 6.70
N GLU A 83 -1.25 13.31 5.56
CA GLU A 83 -2.32 14.26 5.32
C GLU A 83 -3.63 13.56 4.97
N ILE A 84 -4.69 14.02 5.59
CA ILE A 84 -6.07 13.65 5.30
C ILE A 84 -6.84 14.93 5.04
N LYS A 85 -7.44 14.98 3.85
CA LYS A 85 -8.26 16.13 3.47
C LYS A 85 -9.62 15.67 2.97
N LYS A 86 -10.65 16.14 3.63
CA LYS A 86 -12.06 15.95 3.30
C LYS A 86 -12.73 17.33 3.27
N GLU A 87 -13.94 17.43 2.72
CA GLU A 87 -14.66 18.71 2.55
C GLU A 87 -14.63 19.63 3.77
N ASN A 88 -14.82 19.06 4.97
CA ASN A 88 -14.92 19.81 6.24
C ASN A 88 -13.85 19.40 7.27
N VAL A 89 -12.95 18.48 6.93
CA VAL A 89 -11.91 17.98 7.83
C VAL A 89 -10.58 17.98 7.11
N TRP A 90 -9.62 18.61 7.72
CA TRP A 90 -8.23 18.57 7.27
C TRP A 90 -7.34 18.27 8.47
N VAL A 91 -6.57 17.19 8.36
CA VAL A 91 -5.57 16.79 9.35
C VAL A 91 -4.26 16.62 8.63
N LYS A 92 -3.23 17.28 9.10
CA LYS A 92 -1.84 17.07 8.65
C LYS A 92 -0.98 16.84 9.87
N LYS A 93 -0.26 15.73 9.90
CA LYS A 93 0.71 15.39 10.94
C LYS A 93 2.08 15.27 10.34
N GLU A 94 3.05 15.83 11.01
CA GLU A 94 4.47 15.77 10.69
C GLU A 94 5.12 14.71 11.57
N LEU A 95 5.94 13.85 10.97
CA LEU A 95 6.65 12.77 11.62
C LEU A 95 8.12 12.84 11.21
N GLU A 96 9.01 12.69 12.18
CA GLU A 96 10.44 12.65 11.91
C GLU A 96 10.84 11.31 11.29
N LEU A 97 11.65 11.37 10.24
CA LEU A 97 12.28 10.20 9.65
C LEU A 97 13.67 10.01 10.25
N VAL A 98 13.99 8.77 10.58
CA VAL A 98 15.35 8.40 11.03
C VAL A 98 16.37 8.52 9.89
N THR A 99 15.93 8.35 8.65
CA THR A 99 16.77 8.39 7.45
C THR A 99 16.57 9.72 6.73
N THR A 100 17.63 10.49 6.58
CA THR A 100 17.57 11.83 5.97
C THR A 100 17.85 11.85 4.47
N ASP A 101 18.44 10.80 3.91
CA ASP A 101 18.77 10.70 2.47
C ASP A 101 17.67 9.93 1.72
N VAL A 102 16.49 10.52 1.68
CA VAL A 102 15.31 9.95 1.04
C VAL A 102 14.81 10.93 -0.02
N PRO A 103 14.45 10.47 -1.22
CA PRO A 103 13.91 11.34 -2.25
C PRO A 103 12.57 11.93 -1.82
N ASP A 104 12.30 13.14 -2.27
CA ASP A 104 10.98 13.75 -2.14
C ASP A 104 9.98 12.90 -2.93
N VAL A 105 8.93 12.45 -2.26
CA VAL A 105 7.91 11.58 -2.86
C VAL A 105 6.55 11.83 -2.25
N SER A 106 5.50 11.69 -3.04
CA SER A 106 4.12 11.82 -2.57
C SER A 106 3.28 10.71 -3.20
N PHE A 107 2.47 10.06 -2.37
CA PHE A 107 1.53 9.05 -2.81
C PHE A 107 0.29 9.03 -1.94
N THR A 108 -0.80 8.52 -2.49
CA THR A 108 -2.09 8.42 -1.78
C THR A 108 -2.53 6.96 -1.75
N LEU A 109 -2.90 6.48 -0.57
CA LEU A 109 -3.37 5.11 -0.35
C LEU A 109 -4.63 5.07 0.50
N SER A 110 -5.38 3.97 0.38
CA SER A 110 -6.39 3.63 1.38
C SER A 110 -5.75 3.41 2.76
N SER A 111 -6.31 4.04 3.80
CA SER A 111 -5.87 3.85 5.18
C SER A 111 -5.89 2.38 5.61
N ILE A 112 -6.91 1.63 5.20
CA ILE A 112 -7.08 0.22 5.54
C ILE A 112 -5.95 -0.61 4.93
N PHE A 113 -5.64 -0.40 3.64
CA PHE A 113 -4.54 -1.11 2.98
C PHE A 113 -3.19 -0.73 3.56
N LEU A 114 -2.99 0.55 3.89
CA LEU A 114 -1.73 0.98 4.48
C LEU A 114 -1.54 0.38 5.88
N LEU A 115 -2.56 0.35 6.72
CA LEU A 115 -2.50 -0.31 8.04
C LEU A 115 -2.23 -1.80 7.90
N ASP A 116 -2.88 -2.49 6.95
CA ASP A 116 -2.62 -3.90 6.69
C ASP A 116 -1.16 -4.14 6.30
N ILE A 117 -0.61 -3.37 5.37
CA ILE A 117 0.80 -3.46 4.97
C ILE A 117 1.74 -3.19 6.16
N LEU A 118 1.48 -2.14 6.94
CA LEU A 118 2.31 -1.75 8.09
C LEU A 118 2.26 -2.77 9.24
N SER A 119 1.26 -3.63 9.28
CA SER A 119 1.22 -4.77 10.21
C SER A 119 2.26 -5.85 9.88
N TYR A 120 2.72 -5.93 8.63
CA TYR A 120 3.75 -6.88 8.19
C TYR A 120 5.13 -6.24 8.16
N THR A 121 5.27 -5.04 7.63
CA THR A 121 6.57 -4.37 7.49
C THR A 121 6.43 -2.86 7.51
N LYS A 122 7.41 -2.18 8.09
CA LYS A 122 7.60 -0.72 8.04
C LYS A 122 8.73 -0.32 7.10
N GLU A 123 9.39 -1.32 6.54
CA GLU A 123 10.44 -1.11 5.56
C GLU A 123 9.81 -0.84 4.20
N ILE A 124 10.19 0.28 3.59
CA ILE A 124 9.73 0.68 2.27
C ILE A 124 10.94 1.00 1.38
N LYS A 125 10.89 0.53 0.17
CA LYS A 125 11.82 0.89 -0.91
C LYS A 125 11.11 1.84 -1.86
N LEU A 126 11.69 3.02 -2.06
CA LEU A 126 11.13 4.06 -2.90
C LEU A 126 11.90 4.19 -4.20
N THR A 127 11.14 4.32 -5.28
CA THR A 127 11.63 4.72 -6.60
C THR A 127 10.87 5.98 -7.04
N ASP A 128 11.21 6.52 -8.19
CA ASP A 128 10.47 7.62 -8.83
C ASP A 128 9.01 7.26 -9.19
N LYS A 129 8.68 5.96 -9.30
CA LYS A 129 7.38 5.48 -9.78
C LYS A 129 6.66 4.53 -8.83
N GLN A 130 7.37 3.96 -7.85
CA GLN A 130 6.85 2.90 -7.02
C GLN A 130 7.27 3.04 -5.56
N ALA A 131 6.38 2.64 -4.67
CA ALA A 131 6.68 2.32 -3.28
C ALA A 131 6.54 0.81 -3.11
N ILE A 132 7.62 0.14 -2.70
CA ILE A 132 7.68 -1.31 -2.54
C ILE A 132 7.89 -1.63 -1.07
N PHE A 133 6.96 -2.37 -0.50
CA PHE A 133 7.03 -2.94 0.84
C PHE A 133 7.42 -4.40 0.71
N GLU A 134 8.42 -4.82 1.47
CA GLU A 134 8.99 -6.15 1.33
C GLU A 134 9.36 -6.74 2.69
N LEU A 135 9.04 -8.02 2.88
CA LEU A 135 9.44 -8.84 4.01
C LEU A 135 9.47 -10.29 3.56
N ASP A 136 10.56 -11.01 3.74
CA ASP A 136 10.78 -12.44 3.40
C ASP A 136 9.91 -13.01 2.25
N ASN A 137 8.67 -13.39 2.55
CA ASN A 137 7.71 -13.97 1.60
C ASN A 137 6.56 -13.01 1.23
N PHE A 138 6.69 -11.73 1.55
CA PHE A 138 5.67 -10.72 1.29
C PHE A 138 6.29 -9.59 0.46
N GLN A 139 5.61 -9.24 -0.63
CA GLN A 139 5.96 -8.07 -1.43
C GLN A 139 4.67 -7.36 -1.87
N HIS A 140 4.60 -6.07 -1.62
CA HIS A 140 3.50 -5.22 -2.04
C HIS A 140 4.06 -3.99 -2.76
N SER A 141 3.66 -3.81 -4.01
CA SER A 141 4.08 -2.69 -4.83
C SER A 141 2.92 -1.73 -5.07
N ILE A 142 3.18 -0.45 -4.91
CA ILE A 142 2.23 0.64 -5.10
C ILE A 142 2.80 1.58 -6.15
N LEU A 143 2.03 1.84 -7.20
CA LEU A 143 2.38 2.86 -8.18
C LEU A 143 2.14 4.24 -7.58
N LEU A 144 3.16 5.09 -7.61
CA LEU A 144 3.09 6.46 -7.14
C LEU A 144 2.39 7.31 -8.20
N GLN A 145 1.33 8.01 -7.79
CA GLN A 145 0.75 9.05 -8.63
C GLN A 145 1.60 10.30 -8.43
N LEU A 146 2.35 10.65 -9.45
CA LEU A 146 3.05 11.94 -9.48
C LEU A 146 1.98 13.02 -9.62
N GLU A 147 1.79 13.83 -8.60
CA GLU A 147 1.01 15.06 -8.71
C GLU A 147 1.80 16.05 -9.58
N ASN A 148 1.29 16.34 -10.77
CA ASN A 148 1.81 17.38 -11.66
C ASN A 148 1.48 18.77 -11.13
#